data_98a17f32560d0b18d3a963d244cfa2f0
#
_entry.id   98a17f32560d0b18d3a963d244cfa2f0
#
_cell.length_a   1.000
_cell.length_b   1.000
_cell.length_c   1.000
_cell.angle_alpha   90.00
_cell.angle_beta   90.00
_cell.angle_gamma   90.00
#
_symmetry.space_group_name_H-M   'P 1'
#
loop_
_entity.id
_entity.type
_entity.pdbx_description
1 polymer ?
#
loop_
_entity_poly.entity_id
_entity_poly.type
_entity_poly.pdbx_seq_one_letter_code
_entity_poly.pdbx_strand_id
1 'polypeptide(L)'
;MRLVLTALLTALIIVMAFTPLGYLKAGAIEITFITIPVIIGAVLLGPVGGLFLGAVFGITSFIQCFGMSTFGIALFSVSPLRTAIVCIVPRVLMGWLTAVIFKAVSSKDKTNFVQYLVASIAGPLLNTILFTGTLLLLFNNAPIIIQLKEQFGSTNVMTFVAAFVGVNGLIEAGVCAVLGTALCKALSVAMKKMKI
;
A
#
# COMPACT_ATOMS: atom_id res chain seq x y z
N MET A 1 -24.11 4.01 7.10
CA MET A 1 -23.30 4.60 6.04
C MET A 1 -21.81 4.26 6.11
N ARG A 2 -21.15 4.36 7.26
CA ARG A 2 -19.75 3.90 7.38
C ARG A 2 -19.58 2.43 6.95
N LEU A 3 -20.52 1.55 7.31
CA LEU A 3 -20.55 0.14 6.92
C LEU A 3 -20.62 -0.03 5.38
N VAL A 4 -21.48 0.74 4.72
CA VAL A 4 -21.63 0.71 3.26
C VAL A 4 -20.34 1.16 2.56
N LEU A 5 -19.73 2.24 3.04
CA LEU A 5 -18.46 2.71 2.50
C LEU A 5 -17.34 1.69 2.71
N THR A 6 -17.26 1.08 3.90
CA THR A 6 -16.27 0.01 4.16
C THR A 6 -16.49 -1.17 3.22
N ALA A 7 -17.74 -1.63 3.04
CA ALA A 7 -18.07 -2.73 2.14
C ALA A 7 -17.71 -2.40 0.68
N LEU A 8 -18.00 -1.18 0.22
CA LEU A 8 -17.68 -0.73 -1.13
C LEU A 8 -16.18 -0.67 -1.37
N LEU A 9 -15.42 -0.10 -0.44
CA LEU A 9 -13.96 -0.03 -0.54
C LEU A 9 -13.33 -1.42 -0.44
N THR A 10 -13.88 -2.32 0.39
CA THR A 10 -13.45 -3.73 0.46
C THR A 10 -13.68 -4.44 -0.87
N ALA A 11 -14.87 -4.30 -1.46
CA ALA A 11 -15.17 -4.88 -2.77
C ALA A 11 -14.23 -4.34 -3.85
N LEU A 12 -13.94 -3.02 -3.83
CA LEU A 12 -13.03 -2.39 -4.77
C LEU A 12 -11.61 -2.95 -4.62
N ILE A 13 -11.10 -3.12 -3.39
CA ILE A 13 -9.79 -3.75 -3.13
C ILE A 13 -9.75 -5.16 -3.70
N ILE A 14 -10.78 -5.97 -3.45
CA ILE A 14 -10.84 -7.35 -3.94
C ILE A 14 -10.86 -7.38 -5.47
N VAL A 15 -11.72 -6.60 -6.10
CA VAL A 15 -11.79 -6.52 -7.57
C VAL A 15 -10.45 -6.08 -8.16
N MET A 16 -9.83 -5.02 -7.62
CA MET A 16 -8.53 -4.54 -8.08
C MET A 16 -7.44 -5.58 -7.86
N ALA A 17 -7.44 -6.31 -6.74
CA ALA A 17 -6.43 -7.32 -6.43
C ALA A 17 -6.42 -8.48 -7.45
N PHE A 18 -7.58 -8.89 -7.95
CA PHE A 18 -7.71 -10.03 -8.88
C PHE A 18 -7.89 -9.61 -10.34
N THR A 19 -7.75 -8.33 -10.66
CA THR A 19 -7.80 -7.80 -12.03
C THR A 19 -6.50 -7.04 -12.36
N PRO A 20 -6.16 -6.87 -13.66
CA PRO A 20 -5.00 -6.07 -14.07
C PRO A 20 -5.06 -4.60 -13.63
N LEU A 21 -6.23 -4.11 -13.19
CA LEU A 21 -6.43 -2.74 -12.73
C LEU A 21 -5.68 -2.40 -11.43
N GLY A 22 -5.38 -3.39 -10.61
CA GLY A 22 -4.70 -3.18 -9.33
C GLY A 22 -3.19 -3.06 -9.43
N TYR A 23 -2.60 -3.58 -10.52
CA TYR A 23 -1.16 -3.63 -10.71
C TYR A 23 -0.78 -3.29 -12.13
N LEU A 24 -0.05 -2.20 -12.34
CA LEU A 24 0.62 -1.95 -13.62
C LEU A 24 2.01 -2.59 -13.60
N LYS A 25 2.18 -3.60 -14.44
CA LYS A 25 3.48 -4.25 -14.64
C LYS A 25 4.29 -3.46 -15.68
N ALA A 26 5.31 -2.76 -15.21
CA ALA A 26 6.28 -2.07 -16.06
C ALA A 26 7.64 -2.78 -15.96
N GLY A 27 7.80 -3.89 -16.69
CA GLY A 27 8.98 -4.73 -16.62
C GLY A 27 9.14 -5.44 -15.26
N ALA A 28 10.23 -5.16 -14.54
CA ALA A 28 10.48 -5.71 -13.20
C ALA A 28 9.76 -4.92 -12.09
N ILE A 29 9.05 -3.84 -12.43
CA ILE A 29 8.39 -2.94 -11.49
C ILE A 29 6.88 -3.20 -11.53
N GLU A 30 6.27 -3.44 -10.38
CA GLU A 30 4.82 -3.55 -10.22
C GLU A 30 4.31 -2.32 -9.45
N ILE A 31 3.65 -1.41 -10.14
CA ILE A 31 3.02 -0.22 -9.54
C ILE A 31 1.67 -0.62 -8.97
N THR A 32 1.45 -0.40 -7.68
CA THR A 32 0.25 -0.86 -6.96
C THR A 32 -0.77 0.26 -6.78
N PHE A 33 -1.91 0.18 -7.48
CA PHE A 33 -3.02 1.13 -7.33
C PHE A 33 -3.97 0.79 -6.16
N ILE A 34 -3.87 -0.42 -5.60
CA ILE A 34 -4.73 -0.87 -4.49
C ILE A 34 -4.49 -0.04 -3.21
N THR A 35 -3.37 0.65 -3.11
CA THR A 35 -3.10 1.61 -2.04
C THR A 35 -4.13 2.76 -2.00
N ILE A 36 -4.68 3.17 -3.15
CA ILE A 36 -5.64 4.29 -3.23
C ILE A 36 -6.92 4.04 -2.41
N PRO A 37 -7.67 2.94 -2.59
CA PRO A 37 -8.86 2.68 -1.76
C PRO A 37 -8.52 2.50 -0.27
N VAL A 38 -7.34 2.01 0.08
CA VAL A 38 -6.90 1.94 1.49
C VAL A 38 -6.67 3.34 2.06
N ILE A 39 -6.03 4.24 1.30
CA ILE A 39 -5.84 5.65 1.70
C ILE A 39 -7.19 6.35 1.87
N ILE A 40 -8.13 6.17 0.92
CA ILE A 40 -9.48 6.72 1.01
C ILE A 40 -10.16 6.25 2.32
N GLY A 41 -10.08 4.96 2.62
CA GLY A 41 -10.63 4.42 3.85
C GLY A 41 -9.94 4.95 5.11
N ALA A 42 -8.62 5.09 5.09
CA ALA A 42 -7.86 5.68 6.19
C ALA A 42 -8.28 7.13 6.47
N VAL A 43 -8.52 7.92 5.41
CA VAL A 43 -8.95 9.32 5.48
C VAL A 43 -10.39 9.46 5.96
N LEU A 44 -11.33 8.68 5.41
CA LEU A 44 -12.77 8.84 5.63
C LEU A 44 -13.28 8.08 6.85
N LEU A 45 -12.73 6.89 7.12
CA LEU A 45 -13.16 6.01 8.22
C LEU A 45 -12.24 6.10 9.44
N GLY A 46 -11.06 6.73 9.29
CA GLY A 46 -10.08 6.89 10.35
C GLY A 46 -9.20 5.64 10.59
N PRO A 47 -8.45 5.59 11.73
CA PRO A 47 -7.43 4.56 11.97
C PRO A 47 -7.96 3.11 11.93
N VAL A 48 -9.15 2.86 12.47
CA VAL A 48 -9.76 1.52 12.45
C VAL A 48 -10.15 1.11 11.03
N GLY A 49 -10.69 2.05 10.23
CA GLY A 49 -10.99 1.80 8.82
C GLY A 49 -9.74 1.54 7.98
N GLY A 50 -8.69 2.33 8.19
CA GLY A 50 -7.39 2.13 7.53
C GLY A 50 -6.76 0.78 7.87
N LEU A 51 -6.79 0.40 9.15
CA LEU A 51 -6.31 -0.90 9.62
C LEU A 51 -7.08 -2.06 8.96
N PHE A 52 -8.41 -2.00 8.95
CA PHE A 52 -9.27 -3.03 8.37
C PHE A 52 -9.01 -3.18 6.85
N LEU A 53 -9.04 -2.08 6.10
CA LEU A 53 -8.80 -2.12 4.65
C LEU A 53 -7.36 -2.50 4.30
N GLY A 54 -6.40 -2.11 5.13
CA GLY A 54 -5.02 -2.60 5.04
C GLY A 54 -4.92 -4.11 5.27
N ALA A 55 -5.70 -4.67 6.20
CA ALA A 55 -5.79 -6.12 6.42
C ALA A 55 -6.40 -6.83 5.21
N VAL A 56 -7.49 -6.30 4.63
CA VAL A 56 -8.09 -6.84 3.40
C VAL A 56 -7.06 -6.84 2.27
N PHE A 57 -6.34 -5.74 2.06
CA PHE A 57 -5.28 -5.67 1.06
C PHE A 57 -4.15 -6.67 1.34
N GLY A 58 -3.72 -6.82 2.59
CA GLY A 58 -2.70 -7.80 2.97
C GLY A 58 -3.11 -9.24 2.71
N ILE A 59 -4.36 -9.59 3.04
CA ILE A 59 -4.93 -10.92 2.81
C ILE A 59 -5.04 -11.21 1.31
N THR A 60 -5.56 -10.29 0.50
CA THR A 60 -5.62 -10.46 -0.96
C THR A 60 -4.22 -10.59 -1.57
N SER A 61 -3.24 -9.83 -1.10
CA SER A 61 -1.84 -9.96 -1.52
C SER A 61 -1.25 -11.33 -1.16
N PHE A 62 -1.58 -11.86 0.01
CA PHE A 62 -1.17 -13.21 0.40
C PHE A 62 -1.81 -14.30 -0.47
N ILE A 63 -3.11 -14.16 -0.78
CA ILE A 63 -3.81 -15.10 -1.70
C ILE A 63 -3.16 -15.12 -3.08
N GLN A 64 -2.68 -13.98 -3.59
CA GLN A 64 -1.97 -13.91 -4.87
C GLN A 64 -0.66 -14.72 -4.89
N CYS A 65 -0.05 -14.98 -3.73
CA CYS A 65 1.14 -15.83 -3.63
C CYS A 65 0.88 -17.32 -3.93
N PHE A 66 -0.40 -17.75 -4.00
CA PHE A 66 -0.77 -19.12 -4.33
C PHE A 66 -0.80 -19.45 -5.85
N GLY A 67 -0.32 -18.56 -6.71
CA GLY A 67 -0.23 -18.88 -8.13
C GLY A 67 -0.35 -17.70 -9.09
N MET A 68 -0.62 -16.48 -8.59
CA MET A 68 -0.84 -15.30 -9.44
C MET A 68 0.40 -14.40 -9.55
N SER A 69 1.29 -14.41 -8.56
CA SER A 69 2.52 -13.61 -8.53
C SER A 69 3.74 -14.53 -8.53
N THR A 70 4.58 -14.42 -9.55
CA THR A 70 5.84 -15.22 -9.63
C THR A 70 6.75 -14.95 -8.44
N PHE A 71 6.86 -13.68 -8.03
CA PHE A 71 7.60 -13.27 -6.84
C PHE A 71 6.98 -13.85 -5.56
N GLY A 72 5.65 -13.78 -5.44
CA GLY A 72 4.91 -14.35 -4.31
C GLY A 72 5.07 -15.85 -4.18
N ILE A 73 5.00 -16.59 -5.30
CA ILE A 73 5.23 -18.05 -5.34
C ILE A 73 6.64 -18.40 -4.84
N ALA A 74 7.66 -17.65 -5.27
CA ALA A 74 9.03 -17.87 -4.84
C ALA A 74 9.23 -17.64 -3.33
N LEU A 75 8.60 -16.63 -2.75
CA LEU A 75 8.61 -16.41 -1.30
C LEU A 75 7.84 -17.49 -0.55
N PHE A 76 6.67 -17.88 -1.07
CA PHE A 76 5.81 -18.89 -0.46
C PHE A 76 6.49 -20.26 -0.40
N SER A 77 7.24 -20.64 -1.45
CA SER A 77 8.00 -21.90 -1.49
C SER A 77 9.11 -21.96 -0.43
N VAL A 78 9.68 -20.81 -0.02
CA VAL A 78 10.69 -20.76 1.05
C VAL A 78 10.05 -20.89 2.43
N SER A 79 8.99 -20.12 2.70
CA SER A 79 8.30 -20.17 3.98
C SER A 79 6.91 -19.49 3.90
N PRO A 80 5.82 -20.28 3.94
CA PRO A 80 4.44 -19.73 3.90
C PRO A 80 4.14 -18.75 5.03
N LEU A 81 4.62 -19.04 6.25
CA LEU A 81 4.38 -18.18 7.42
C LEU A 81 5.07 -16.83 7.29
N ARG A 82 6.34 -16.80 6.87
CA ARG A 82 7.07 -15.55 6.65
C ARG A 82 6.44 -14.74 5.52
N THR A 83 5.97 -15.40 4.46
CA THR A 83 5.26 -14.76 3.35
C THR A 83 3.95 -14.12 3.83
N ALA A 84 3.18 -14.79 4.68
CA ALA A 84 1.98 -14.20 5.28
C ALA A 84 2.30 -12.92 6.08
N ILE A 85 3.36 -12.94 6.88
CA ILE A 85 3.80 -11.76 7.66
C ILE A 85 4.18 -10.61 6.73
N VAL A 86 5.00 -10.87 5.68
CA VAL A 86 5.43 -9.86 4.70
C VAL A 86 4.24 -9.30 3.91
N CYS A 87 3.23 -10.10 3.62
CA CYS A 87 2.05 -9.65 2.90
C CYS A 87 1.08 -8.86 3.78
N ILE A 88 0.84 -9.28 5.02
CA ILE A 88 -0.24 -8.72 5.84
C ILE A 88 0.25 -7.55 6.70
N VAL A 89 1.32 -7.73 7.46
CA VAL A 89 1.76 -6.76 8.47
C VAL A 89 2.06 -5.38 7.89
N PRO A 90 2.83 -5.24 6.80
CA PRO A 90 3.11 -3.93 6.21
C PRO A 90 1.87 -3.18 5.76
N ARG A 91 0.89 -3.89 5.18
CA ARG A 91 -0.36 -3.31 4.66
C ARG A 91 -1.28 -2.83 5.78
N VAL A 92 -1.40 -3.61 6.84
CA VAL A 92 -2.14 -3.22 8.05
C VAL A 92 -1.54 -1.97 8.68
N LEU A 93 -0.21 -1.96 8.87
CA LEU A 93 0.51 -0.82 9.44
C LEU A 93 0.42 0.40 8.53
N MET A 94 0.56 0.24 7.22
CA MET A 94 0.41 1.32 6.25
C MET A 94 -0.96 1.98 6.36
N GLY A 95 -2.04 1.21 6.36
CA GLY A 95 -3.41 1.75 6.47
C GLY A 95 -3.64 2.49 7.79
N TRP A 96 -3.14 1.93 8.89
CA TRP A 96 -3.23 2.55 10.21
C TRP A 96 -2.41 3.85 10.30
N LEU A 97 -1.13 3.81 9.92
CA LEU A 97 -0.22 4.95 9.98
C LEU A 97 -0.68 6.09 9.06
N THR A 98 -1.19 5.78 7.86
CA THR A 98 -1.75 6.78 6.95
C THR A 98 -2.89 7.55 7.60
N ALA A 99 -3.79 6.88 8.31
CA ALA A 99 -4.88 7.53 9.03
C ALA A 99 -4.39 8.38 10.21
N VAL A 100 -3.37 7.92 10.94
CA VAL A 100 -2.76 8.67 12.03
C VAL A 100 -2.09 9.94 11.50
N ILE A 101 -1.33 9.84 10.40
CA ILE A 101 -0.68 10.99 9.74
C ILE A 101 -1.75 11.97 9.26
N PHE A 102 -2.79 11.48 8.58
CA PHE A 102 -3.89 12.32 8.14
C PHE A 102 -4.51 13.10 9.32
N LYS A 103 -4.80 12.44 10.43
CA LYS A 103 -5.38 13.07 11.63
C LYS A 103 -4.43 14.13 12.23
N ALA A 104 -3.15 13.83 12.30
CA ALA A 104 -2.13 14.73 12.83
C ALA A 104 -1.97 15.99 11.96
N VAL A 105 -1.98 15.85 10.64
CA VAL A 105 -1.88 16.97 9.70
C VAL A 105 -3.19 17.77 9.67
N SER A 106 -4.34 17.09 9.69
CA SER A 106 -5.66 17.70 9.67
C SER A 106 -5.89 18.71 10.81
N SER A 107 -5.28 18.46 11.97
CA SER A 107 -5.36 19.38 13.11
C SER A 107 -4.64 20.72 12.88
N LYS A 108 -3.72 20.78 11.93
CA LYS A 108 -2.87 21.96 11.64
C LYS A 108 -3.16 22.57 10.26
N ASP A 109 -3.85 21.85 9.37
CA ASP A 109 -4.10 22.30 8.00
C ASP A 109 -5.27 23.28 7.92
N LYS A 110 -4.96 24.55 7.67
CA LYS A 110 -5.94 25.64 7.44
C LYS A 110 -6.55 25.59 6.03
N THR A 111 -5.88 24.96 5.07
CA THR A 111 -6.29 24.96 3.65
C THR A 111 -7.26 23.84 3.30
N ASN A 112 -7.39 22.82 4.17
CA ASN A 112 -8.16 21.61 3.90
C ASN A 112 -7.75 20.91 2.59
N PHE A 113 -6.47 21.00 2.23
CA PHE A 113 -5.89 20.37 1.04
C PHE A 113 -4.63 19.57 1.39
N VAL A 114 -3.73 20.16 2.16
CA VAL A 114 -2.41 19.58 2.48
C VAL A 114 -2.57 18.24 3.21
N GLN A 115 -3.56 18.10 4.08
CA GLN A 115 -3.85 16.86 4.79
C GLN A 115 -4.12 15.67 3.84
N TYR A 116 -4.85 15.90 2.74
CA TYR A 116 -5.13 14.85 1.74
C TYR A 116 -3.89 14.51 0.91
N LEU A 117 -3.12 15.54 0.51
CA LEU A 117 -1.89 15.37 -0.24
C LEU A 117 -0.86 14.58 0.57
N VAL A 118 -0.64 14.95 1.83
CA VAL A 118 0.31 14.26 2.72
C VAL A 118 -0.11 12.81 2.95
N ALA A 119 -1.38 12.53 3.21
CA ALA A 119 -1.86 11.16 3.37
C ALA A 119 -1.70 10.32 2.10
N SER A 120 -1.97 10.93 0.94
CA SER A 120 -1.86 10.27 -0.37
C SER A 120 -0.41 9.95 -0.77
N ILE A 121 0.55 10.73 -0.33
CA ILE A 121 1.99 10.47 -0.52
C ILE A 121 2.51 9.49 0.53
N ALA A 122 2.10 9.67 1.80
CA ALA A 122 2.56 8.84 2.89
C ALA A 122 2.13 7.36 2.74
N GLY A 123 0.92 7.10 2.25
CA GLY A 123 0.40 5.74 2.06
C GLY A 123 1.33 4.84 1.25
N PRO A 124 1.61 5.13 -0.03
CA PRO A 124 2.49 4.29 -0.85
C PRO A 124 3.93 4.27 -0.35
N LEU A 125 4.47 5.37 0.17
CA LEU A 125 5.82 5.37 0.75
C LEU A 125 5.90 4.44 1.96
N LEU A 126 4.93 4.50 2.88
CA LEU A 126 4.86 3.59 4.02
C LEU A 126 4.70 2.14 3.55
N ASN A 127 3.86 1.88 2.54
CA ASN A 127 3.72 0.55 1.97
C ASN A 127 5.06 -0.01 1.50
N THR A 128 5.79 0.76 0.70
CA THR A 128 7.06 0.34 0.12
C THR A 128 8.15 0.16 1.19
N ILE A 129 8.28 1.11 2.12
CA ILE A 129 9.29 1.04 3.20
C ILE A 129 9.01 -0.15 4.13
N LEU A 130 7.77 -0.30 4.59
CA LEU A 130 7.40 -1.37 5.52
C LEU A 130 7.49 -2.75 4.84
N PHE A 131 7.04 -2.85 3.57
CA PHE A 131 7.14 -4.09 2.81
C PHE A 131 8.59 -4.51 2.59
N THR A 132 9.42 -3.60 2.06
CA THR A 132 10.84 -3.87 1.78
C THR A 132 11.60 -4.16 3.07
N GLY A 133 11.34 -3.41 4.14
CA GLY A 133 11.94 -3.65 5.44
C GLY A 133 11.59 -5.03 6.00
N THR A 134 10.31 -5.40 6.01
CA THR A 134 9.87 -6.72 6.49
C THR A 134 10.39 -7.86 5.60
N LEU A 135 10.41 -7.65 4.28
CA LEU A 135 10.96 -8.59 3.30
C LEU A 135 12.43 -8.89 3.59
N LEU A 136 13.24 -7.87 3.76
CA LEU A 136 14.68 -8.03 4.04
C LEU A 136 14.93 -8.65 5.42
N LEU A 137 14.15 -8.29 6.43
CA LEU A 137 14.28 -8.89 7.76
C LEU A 137 14.02 -10.40 7.75
N LEU A 138 13.05 -10.86 6.96
CA LEU A 138 12.61 -12.26 6.98
C LEU A 138 13.23 -13.11 5.86
N PHE A 139 13.63 -12.52 4.73
CA PHE A 139 14.06 -13.22 3.52
C PHE A 139 15.43 -12.78 2.98
N ASN A 140 16.26 -12.08 3.76
CA ASN A 140 17.54 -11.54 3.27
C ASN A 140 18.44 -12.57 2.55
N ASN A 141 18.39 -13.84 2.99
CA ASN A 141 19.18 -14.94 2.44
C ASN A 141 18.40 -15.83 1.44
N ALA A 142 17.19 -15.43 1.07
CA ALA A 142 16.40 -16.20 0.09
C ALA A 142 16.99 -16.03 -1.32
N PRO A 143 17.04 -17.11 -2.15
CA PRO A 143 17.63 -17.05 -3.49
C PRO A 143 17.05 -15.95 -4.37
N ILE A 144 15.74 -15.72 -4.29
CA ILE A 144 15.07 -14.67 -5.05
C ILE A 144 15.54 -13.25 -4.66
N ILE A 145 15.86 -13.02 -3.39
CA ILE A 145 16.36 -11.72 -2.92
C ILE A 145 17.80 -11.51 -3.36
N ILE A 146 18.60 -12.57 -3.39
CA ILE A 146 19.99 -12.53 -3.90
C ILE A 146 19.97 -12.18 -5.39
N GLN A 147 19.15 -12.84 -6.19
CA GLN A 147 18.99 -12.52 -7.62
C GLN A 147 18.53 -11.10 -7.87
N LEU A 148 17.57 -10.59 -7.07
CA LEU A 148 17.13 -9.20 -7.18
C LEU A 148 18.25 -8.21 -6.85
N LYS A 149 19.04 -8.47 -5.81
CA LYS A 149 20.20 -7.63 -5.48
C LYS A 149 21.21 -7.57 -6.64
N GLU A 150 21.47 -8.71 -7.27
CA GLU A 150 22.36 -8.79 -8.44
C GLU A 150 21.81 -8.02 -9.64
N GLN A 151 20.50 -8.15 -9.94
CA GLN A 151 19.84 -7.40 -11.03
C GLN A 151 19.90 -5.89 -10.84
N PHE A 152 19.84 -5.40 -9.61
CA PHE A 152 19.97 -3.97 -9.30
C PHE A 152 21.42 -3.52 -9.11
N GLY A 153 22.42 -4.39 -9.37
CA GLY A 153 23.83 -4.08 -9.19
C GLY A 153 24.22 -3.73 -7.75
N SER A 154 23.42 -4.21 -6.79
CA SER A 154 23.53 -3.80 -5.40
C SER A 154 24.38 -4.79 -4.61
N THR A 155 25.59 -4.38 -4.23
CA THR A 155 26.46 -5.17 -3.32
C THR A 155 25.99 -5.13 -1.87
N ASN A 156 25.24 -4.07 -1.49
CA ASN A 156 24.77 -3.83 -0.13
C ASN A 156 23.24 -3.79 -0.04
N VAL A 157 22.70 -4.26 1.11
CA VAL A 157 21.27 -4.20 1.44
C VAL A 157 20.73 -2.77 1.33
N MET A 158 21.51 -1.78 1.77
CA MET A 158 21.10 -0.38 1.77
C MET A 158 20.93 0.20 0.35
N THR A 159 21.83 -0.13 -0.58
CA THR A 159 21.73 0.28 -1.99
C THR A 159 20.56 -0.38 -2.70
N PHE A 160 20.27 -1.66 -2.38
CA PHE A 160 19.10 -2.36 -2.88
C PHE A 160 17.80 -1.68 -2.40
N VAL A 161 17.70 -1.39 -1.09
CA VAL A 161 16.53 -0.69 -0.52
C VAL A 161 16.34 0.67 -1.18
N ALA A 162 17.40 1.45 -1.31
CA ALA A 162 17.36 2.78 -1.91
C ALA A 162 16.91 2.73 -3.38
N ALA A 163 17.38 1.77 -4.17
CA ALA A 163 16.99 1.60 -5.56
C ALA A 163 15.53 1.12 -5.68
N PHE A 164 15.16 0.09 -4.91
CA PHE A 164 13.82 -0.49 -4.97
C PHE A 164 12.74 0.44 -4.42
N VAL A 165 12.99 1.08 -3.26
CA VAL A 165 12.10 2.09 -2.67
C VAL A 165 12.06 3.35 -3.53
N GLY A 166 13.22 3.78 -4.06
CA GLY A 166 13.30 5.00 -4.86
C GLY A 166 12.48 4.91 -6.15
N VAL A 167 12.63 3.84 -6.91
CA VAL A 167 11.92 3.70 -8.20
C VAL A 167 10.43 3.41 -7.99
N ASN A 168 10.09 2.35 -7.25
CA ASN A 168 8.68 1.98 -7.04
C ASN A 168 7.93 3.01 -6.20
N GLY A 169 8.49 3.39 -5.06
CA GLY A 169 7.82 4.25 -4.10
C GLY A 169 7.58 5.67 -4.63
N LEU A 170 8.50 6.23 -5.43
CA LEU A 170 8.32 7.57 -6.01
C LEU A 170 7.24 7.59 -7.10
N ILE A 171 7.20 6.58 -7.95
CA ILE A 171 6.17 6.49 -9.00
C ILE A 171 4.79 6.30 -8.37
N GLU A 172 4.65 5.36 -7.42
CA GLU A 172 3.40 5.15 -6.69
C GLU A 172 2.97 6.40 -5.91
N ALA A 173 3.91 7.08 -5.24
CA ALA A 173 3.62 8.31 -4.52
C ALA A 173 3.16 9.43 -5.45
N GLY A 174 3.74 9.56 -6.64
CA GLY A 174 3.33 10.54 -7.65
C GLY A 174 1.91 10.30 -8.15
N VAL A 175 1.58 9.07 -8.50
CA VAL A 175 0.22 8.70 -8.93
C VAL A 175 -0.80 8.88 -7.79
N CYS A 176 -0.48 8.41 -6.59
CA CYS A 176 -1.35 8.56 -5.43
C CYS A 176 -1.49 10.02 -4.99
N ALA A 177 -0.46 10.86 -5.16
CA ALA A 177 -0.55 12.28 -4.87
C ALA A 177 -1.62 12.96 -5.73
N VAL A 178 -1.73 12.61 -7.00
CA VAL A 178 -2.74 13.18 -7.90
C VAL A 178 -4.11 12.54 -7.66
N LEU A 179 -4.23 11.23 -7.90
CA LEU A 179 -5.51 10.51 -7.85
C LEU A 179 -6.05 10.38 -6.42
N GLY A 180 -5.21 10.01 -5.46
CA GLY A 180 -5.60 9.85 -4.06
C GLY A 180 -6.08 11.17 -3.45
N THR A 181 -5.35 12.27 -3.69
CA THR A 181 -5.75 13.59 -3.17
C THR A 181 -7.07 14.06 -3.77
N ALA A 182 -7.25 13.92 -5.09
CA ALA A 182 -8.48 14.32 -5.77
C ALA A 182 -9.68 13.51 -5.26
N LEU A 183 -9.55 12.19 -5.18
CA LEU A 183 -10.62 11.29 -4.72
C LEU A 183 -10.95 11.49 -3.24
N CYS A 184 -9.93 11.55 -2.38
CA CYS A 184 -10.14 11.78 -0.94
C CYS A 184 -10.85 13.10 -0.68
N LYS A 185 -10.44 14.18 -1.35
CA LYS A 185 -11.06 15.49 -1.19
C LYS A 185 -12.48 15.49 -1.73
N ALA A 186 -12.72 14.97 -2.92
CA ALA A 186 -14.05 14.90 -3.54
C ALA A 186 -15.04 14.10 -2.66
N LEU A 187 -14.64 12.92 -2.20
CA LEU A 187 -15.48 12.08 -1.34
C LEU A 187 -15.72 12.71 0.03
N SER A 188 -14.71 13.36 0.63
CA SER A 188 -14.87 14.07 1.90
C SER A 188 -15.85 15.23 1.80
N VAL A 189 -15.81 15.99 0.70
CA VAL A 189 -16.78 17.07 0.44
C VAL A 189 -18.18 16.52 0.21
N ALA A 190 -18.32 15.44 -0.55
CA ALA A 190 -19.60 14.79 -0.79
C ALA A 190 -20.22 14.28 0.52
N MET A 191 -19.45 13.64 1.39
CA MET A 191 -19.91 13.14 2.68
C MET A 191 -20.36 14.30 3.60
N LYS A 192 -19.61 15.42 3.63
CA LYS A 192 -20.01 16.61 4.40
C LYS A 192 -21.33 17.20 3.92
N LYS A 193 -21.57 17.26 2.60
CA LYS A 193 -22.84 17.75 2.01
C LYS A 193 -24.04 16.84 2.33
N MET A 194 -23.81 15.54 2.43
CA MET A 194 -24.85 14.57 2.80
C MET A 194 -25.14 14.54 4.31
N LYS A 195 -24.51 15.41 5.14
CA LYS A 195 -24.63 15.44 6.61
C LYS A 195 -24.32 14.09 7.27
N ILE A 196 -23.30 13.42 6.81
CA ILE A 196 -22.92 12.08 7.26
C ILE A 196 -21.58 12.12 8.00
#